data_9f211ef0d30a89c6ce92f6598aab05b3
#
_entry.id   9f211ef0d30a89c6ce92f6598aab05b3
#
_cell.length_a   1.000
_cell.length_b   1.000
_cell.length_c   1.000
_cell.angle_alpha   90.00
_cell.angle_beta   90.00
_cell.angle_gamma   90.00
#
_symmetry.space_group_name_H-M   'P 1'
#
loop_
_entity.id
_entity.type
_entity.pdbx_description
1 polymer ?
#
loop_
_entity_poly.entity_id
_entity_poly.type
_entity_poly.pdbx_seq_one_letter_code
_entity_poly.pdbx_strand_id
1 'polypeptide(L)'
;MDLRVLATVFAAVFVAELGDKTQLATMLFASDKDASKLAVFAGASMALILSSALGVLAGTLLSQYVSERALNYAAGIGFVAIGIWTLVKA
;
A
#
# COMPACT_ATOMS: atom_id res chain seq x y z
N MET A 1 1.37 22.23 3.34
CA MET A 1 0.79 20.90 3.02
C MET A 1 -0.67 21.07 2.66
N ASP A 2 -1.08 20.48 1.55
CA ASP A 2 -2.48 20.52 1.13
C ASP A 2 -3.27 19.47 1.89
N LEU A 3 -4.22 19.90 2.71
CA LEU A 3 -5.03 18.97 3.50
C LEU A 3 -5.95 18.11 2.66
N ARG A 4 -6.37 18.59 1.49
CA ARG A 4 -7.19 17.78 0.59
C ARG A 4 -6.41 16.60 0.06
N VAL A 5 -5.17 16.83 -0.34
CA VAL A 5 -4.29 15.75 -0.82
C VAL A 5 -4.01 14.78 0.32
N LEU A 6 -3.72 15.29 1.51
CA LEU A 6 -3.48 14.45 2.67
C LEU A 6 -4.68 13.54 2.95
N ALA A 7 -5.88 14.11 2.99
CA ALA A 7 -7.09 13.35 3.28
C ALA A 7 -7.40 12.33 2.17
N THR A 8 -7.23 12.73 0.91
CA THR A 8 -7.49 11.85 -0.22
C THR A 8 -6.53 10.65 -0.21
N VAL A 9 -5.25 10.92 -0.01
CA VAL A 9 -4.23 9.86 0.03
C VAL A 9 -4.48 8.95 1.22
N PHE A 10 -4.80 9.52 2.39
CA PHE A 10 -5.10 8.72 3.57
C PHE A 10 -6.28 7.77 3.28
N ALA A 11 -7.37 8.30 2.75
CA ALA A 11 -8.55 7.47 2.49
C ALA A 11 -8.26 6.40 1.45
N ALA A 12 -7.60 6.76 0.35
CA ALA A 12 -7.31 5.83 -0.73
C ALA A 12 -6.39 4.70 -0.27
N VAL A 13 -5.32 5.04 0.41
CA VAL A 13 -4.35 4.05 0.89
C VAL A 13 -4.96 3.20 1.99
N PHE A 14 -5.73 3.81 2.89
CA PHE A 14 -6.39 3.09 3.98
C PHE A 14 -7.33 2.02 3.42
N VAL A 15 -8.17 2.39 2.45
CA VAL A 15 -9.10 1.44 1.84
C VAL A 15 -8.33 0.35 1.08
N ALA A 16 -7.28 0.73 0.37
CA ALA A 16 -6.48 -0.23 -0.39
C ALA A 16 -5.78 -1.24 0.52
N GLU A 17 -5.37 -0.82 1.72
CA GLU A 17 -4.70 -1.71 2.67
C GLU A 17 -5.66 -2.65 3.39
N LEU A 18 -6.93 -2.27 3.50
CA LEU A 18 -7.93 -3.15 4.12
C LEU A 18 -8.12 -4.39 3.24
N GLY A 19 -7.92 -5.55 3.84
CA GLY A 19 -8.10 -6.81 3.12
C GLY A 19 -6.95 -7.21 2.23
N ASP A 20 -5.86 -6.45 2.21
CA ASP A 20 -4.66 -6.82 1.47
C ASP A 20 -3.83 -7.84 2.25
N LYS A 21 -2.82 -8.38 1.58
CA LYS A 21 -1.91 -9.38 2.16
C LYS A 21 -1.24 -8.90 3.43
N THR A 22 -0.88 -7.62 3.49
CA THR A 22 -0.27 -7.01 4.67
C THR A 22 -1.19 -7.12 5.88
N GLN A 23 -2.48 -6.85 5.67
CA GLN A 23 -3.47 -6.94 6.75
C GLN A 23 -3.59 -8.37 7.25
N LEU A 24 -3.65 -9.33 6.34
CA LEU A 24 -3.73 -10.74 6.69
C LEU A 24 -2.49 -11.19 7.46
N ALA A 25 -1.30 -10.79 7.01
CA ALA A 25 -0.05 -11.13 7.71
C ALA A 25 -0.03 -10.55 9.11
N THR A 26 -0.45 -9.29 9.27
CA THR A 26 -0.52 -8.64 10.58
C THR A 26 -1.47 -9.40 11.51
N MET A 27 -2.62 -9.81 10.98
CA MET A 27 -3.59 -10.58 11.77
C MET A 27 -3.02 -11.91 12.22
N LEU A 28 -2.29 -12.60 11.34
CA LEU A 28 -1.69 -13.89 11.70
C LEU A 28 -0.66 -13.75 12.80
N PHE A 29 0.21 -12.74 12.73
CA PHE A 29 1.20 -12.51 13.77
C PHE A 29 0.54 -12.06 15.08
N ALA A 30 -0.50 -11.23 15.01
CA ALA A 30 -1.19 -10.75 16.20
C ALA A 30 -1.98 -11.86 16.89
N SER A 31 -2.37 -12.91 16.16
CA SER A 31 -3.07 -14.05 16.73
C SER A 31 -2.16 -15.01 17.49
N ASP A 32 -0.85 -14.90 17.32
CA ASP A 32 0.12 -15.71 18.05
C ASP A 32 0.14 -15.27 19.50
N LYS A 33 -0.11 -16.21 20.40
CA LYS A 33 -0.19 -15.92 21.84
C LYS A 33 1.16 -15.51 22.43
N ASP A 34 2.25 -15.98 21.83
CA ASP A 34 3.61 -15.68 22.31
C ASP A 34 4.13 -14.36 21.77
N ALA A 35 3.49 -13.79 20.76
CA ALA A 35 3.92 -12.53 20.18
C ALA A 35 3.31 -11.35 20.95
N SER A 36 4.13 -10.35 21.23
CA SER A 36 3.64 -9.10 21.80
C SER A 36 2.81 -8.35 20.76
N LYS A 37 1.58 -7.99 21.10
CA LYS A 37 0.71 -7.23 20.21
C LYS A 37 1.31 -5.88 19.88
N LEU A 38 1.98 -5.25 20.83
CA LEU A 38 2.67 -3.99 20.59
C LEU A 38 3.82 -4.15 19.61
N ALA A 39 4.58 -5.25 19.73
CA ALA A 39 5.67 -5.52 18.80
C ALA A 39 5.15 -5.76 17.39
N VAL A 40 4.03 -6.47 17.24
CA VAL A 40 3.42 -6.71 15.94
C VAL A 40 2.95 -5.38 15.32
N PHE A 41 2.27 -4.55 16.10
CA PHE A 41 1.80 -3.25 15.64
C PHE A 41 2.98 -2.35 15.24
N ALA A 42 4.00 -2.27 16.07
CA ALA A 42 5.17 -1.43 15.80
C ALA A 42 5.91 -1.91 14.55
N GLY A 43 6.11 -3.21 14.41
CA GLY A 43 6.79 -3.77 13.24
C GLY A 43 6.02 -3.54 11.96
N ALA A 44 4.72 -3.80 11.97
CA ALA A 44 3.88 -3.58 10.80
C ALA A 44 3.82 -2.09 10.43
N SER A 45 3.69 -1.21 11.43
CA SER A 45 3.65 0.23 11.19
C SER A 45 4.95 0.73 10.59
N MET A 46 6.09 0.29 11.10
CA MET A 46 7.39 0.67 10.57
C MET A 46 7.56 0.21 9.13
N ALA A 47 7.13 -1.01 8.83
CA ALA A 47 7.19 -1.55 7.48
C ALA A 47 6.33 -0.72 6.51
N LEU A 48 5.13 -0.34 6.93
CA LEU A 48 4.23 0.46 6.11
C LEU A 48 4.77 1.88 5.90
N ILE A 49 5.37 2.47 6.93
CA ILE A 49 6.00 3.79 6.81
C ILE A 49 7.14 3.74 5.81
N LEU A 50 8.01 2.74 5.92
CA LEU A 50 9.13 2.58 5.00
C LEU A 50 8.63 2.33 3.57
N SER A 51 7.65 1.47 3.42
CA SER A 51 7.04 1.19 2.12
C SER A 51 6.46 2.45 1.49
N SER A 52 5.76 3.27 2.28
CA SER A 52 5.20 4.54 1.82
C SER A 52 6.28 5.51 1.38
N ALA A 53 7.36 5.61 2.16
CA ALA A 53 8.48 6.48 1.82
C ALA A 53 9.13 6.05 0.50
N LEU A 54 9.34 4.76 0.33
CA LEU A 54 9.91 4.22 -0.91
C LEU A 54 8.97 4.46 -2.10
N GLY A 55 7.66 4.31 -1.89
CA GLY A 55 6.67 4.55 -2.92
C GLY A 55 6.66 6.01 -3.38
N VAL A 56 6.70 6.95 -2.43
CA VAL A 56 6.74 8.37 -2.74
C VAL A 56 8.03 8.72 -3.50
N LEU A 57 9.17 8.21 -3.03
CA LEU A 57 10.46 8.45 -3.70
C LEU A 57 10.45 7.88 -5.11
N ALA A 58 9.99 6.65 -5.28
CA ALA A 58 9.93 6.03 -6.59
C ALA A 58 9.00 6.79 -7.54
N GLY A 59 7.85 7.24 -7.05
CA GLY A 59 6.91 8.03 -7.83
C GLY A 59 7.51 9.36 -8.25
N THR A 60 8.22 10.03 -7.34
CA THR A 60 8.88 11.29 -7.65
C THR A 60 9.94 11.12 -8.74
N LEU A 61 10.76 10.07 -8.64
CA LEU A 61 11.80 9.80 -9.63
C LEU A 61 11.19 9.44 -10.98
N LEU A 62 10.15 8.61 -10.98
CA LEU A 62 9.49 8.21 -12.23
C LEU A 62 8.84 9.40 -12.92
N SER A 63 8.26 10.33 -12.17
CA SER A 63 7.59 11.49 -12.76
C SER A 63 8.54 12.43 -13.50
N GLN A 64 9.85 12.34 -13.23
CA GLN A 64 10.85 13.13 -13.94
C GLN A 64 11.13 12.61 -15.34
N TYR A 65 10.89 11.32 -15.58
CA TYR A 65 11.22 10.68 -16.85
C TYR A 65 9.99 10.25 -17.62
N VAL A 66 8.85 10.09 -16.95
CA VAL A 66 7.62 9.57 -17.54
C VAL A 66 6.51 10.57 -17.28
N SER A 67 5.68 10.83 -18.30
CA SER A 67 4.56 11.76 -18.14
C SER A 67 3.54 11.21 -17.14
N GLU A 68 2.83 12.11 -16.48
CA GLU A 68 1.77 11.72 -15.55
C GLU A 68 0.71 10.86 -16.23
N ARG A 69 0.39 11.17 -17.47
CA ARG A 69 -0.58 10.40 -18.25
C ARG A 69 -0.12 8.97 -18.46
N ALA A 70 1.16 8.78 -18.80
CA ALA A 70 1.72 7.45 -18.98
C ALA A 70 1.73 6.67 -17.68
N LEU A 71 2.03 7.33 -16.55
CA LEU A 71 1.99 6.70 -15.24
C LEU A 71 0.58 6.25 -14.88
N ASN A 72 -0.42 7.08 -15.17
CA ASN A 72 -1.81 6.72 -14.90
C ASN A 72 -2.27 5.53 -15.74
N TYR A 73 -1.89 5.48 -17.00
CA TYR A 73 -2.21 4.33 -17.85
C TYR A 73 -1.53 3.06 -17.34
N ALA A 74 -0.26 3.16 -16.99
CA ALA A 74 0.47 2.01 -16.47
C ALA A 74 -0.13 1.51 -15.16
N ALA A 75 -0.48 2.42 -14.25
CA ALA A 75 -1.10 2.06 -12.98
C ALA A 75 -2.47 1.42 -13.18
N GLY A 76 -3.28 2.00 -14.07
CA GLY A 76 -4.61 1.46 -14.36
C GLY A 76 -4.54 0.06 -14.93
N ILE A 77 -3.67 -0.15 -15.91
CA ILE A 77 -3.47 -1.47 -16.50
C ILE A 77 -2.96 -2.46 -15.46
N GLY A 78 -2.02 -2.02 -14.62
CA GLY A 78 -1.48 -2.86 -13.55
C GLY A 78 -2.55 -3.29 -12.55
N PHE A 79 -3.41 -2.36 -12.14
CA PHE A 79 -4.50 -2.68 -11.20
C PHE A 79 -5.51 -3.64 -11.81
N VAL A 80 -5.85 -3.46 -13.09
CA VAL A 80 -6.76 -4.38 -13.78
C VAL A 80 -6.13 -5.79 -13.84
N ALA A 81 -4.86 -5.87 -14.21
CA ALA A 81 -4.17 -7.15 -14.29
C ALA A 81 -4.11 -7.85 -12.95
N ILE A 82 -3.76 -7.11 -11.89
CA ILE A 82 -3.71 -7.66 -10.54
C ILE A 82 -5.10 -8.09 -10.07
N GLY A 83 -6.12 -7.27 -10.40
CA GLY A 83 -7.50 -7.60 -10.05
C GLY A 83 -7.97 -8.89 -10.71
N ILE A 84 -7.70 -9.05 -11.99
CA ILE A 84 -8.06 -10.27 -12.72
C ILE A 84 -7.32 -11.48 -12.14
N TRP A 85 -6.02 -11.35 -11.89
CA TRP A 85 -5.24 -12.42 -11.30
C TRP A 85 -5.76 -12.82 -9.94
N THR A 86 -6.11 -11.84 -9.12
CA THR A 86 -6.67 -12.09 -7.80
C THR A 86 -7.97 -12.87 -7.88
N LEU A 87 -8.84 -12.52 -8.82
CA LEU A 87 -10.11 -13.21 -9.02
C LEU A 87 -9.91 -14.65 -9.48
N VAL A 88 -8.98 -14.87 -10.41
CA VAL A 88 -8.68 -16.20 -10.92
C VAL A 88 -8.08 -17.09 -9.84
N LYS A 89 -7.25 -16.50 -8.99
CA LYS A 89 -6.57 -17.20 -7.90
C LYS A 89 -7.49 -17.52 -6.72
N ALA A 90 -8.56 -16.77 -6.58
CA ALA A 90 -9.47 -16.91 -5.44
C ALA A 90 -10.19 -18.27 -5.38
#